data_63b58bacb5e78b4bd1da82e37443fdbd
#
_entry.id   63b58bacb5e78b4bd1da82e37443fdbd
#
_cell.length_a   1.000
_cell.length_b   1.000
_cell.length_c   1.000
_cell.angle_alpha   90.00
_cell.angle_beta   90.00
_cell.angle_gamma   90.00
#
_symmetry.space_group_name_H-M   'P 1'
#
loop_
_entity.id
_entity.type
_entity.pdbx_description
1 polymer ?
#
loop_
_entity_poly.entity_id
_entity_poly.type
_entity_poly.pdbx_seq_one_letter_code
_entity_poly.pdbx_strand_id
1 'polypeptide(L)'
;MKRLNIVILLMLMATSLASAQKVINLWPNGAPYNSSDAEDKAELTVFLPDQKKATGRAIVCCPGGAYSHLAMQHEGTDWQWFFNNQGIALIVLKYRMPHGNFKVPISDAEEAMKTVRRHAKEWNINPKDVGIMGFSAGGHLASTIATHSKGEAKPDFQVLFHPVITMVSGFTHKGSHDNFMGKELTKKQQKKMEQEYSSDMQVSRATPRAFIALSDDDQGVMPSNGVNYYLECYRHDVPAALHVYPTGGHGWGYRESFPYHMEMLLELKAWLATF
;
A
#
# COMPACT_ATOMS: atom_id res chain seq x y z
N MET A 1 42.55 59.25 9.78
CA MET A 1 41.16 58.83 9.83
C MET A 1 41.04 57.59 8.95
N LYS A 2 41.03 56.42 9.59
CA LYS A 2 40.90 55.13 8.87
C LYS A 2 39.40 54.76 8.81
N ARG A 3 38.86 54.63 7.59
CA ARG A 3 37.46 54.19 7.36
C ARG A 3 37.42 52.67 7.56
N LEU A 4 36.68 52.22 8.56
CA LEU A 4 36.40 50.82 8.84
C LEU A 4 35.20 50.38 7.95
N ASN A 5 35.49 49.57 6.95
CA ASN A 5 34.44 48.96 6.11
C ASN A 5 33.92 47.73 6.85
N ILE A 6 32.72 47.84 7.38
CA ILE A 6 31.97 46.69 7.95
C ILE A 6 31.32 45.96 6.78
N VAL A 7 31.83 44.79 6.43
CA VAL A 7 31.20 43.83 5.51
C VAL A 7 30.20 43.02 6.32
N ILE A 8 28.89 43.33 6.15
CA ILE A 8 27.83 42.52 6.72
C ILE A 8 27.64 41.31 5.80
N LEU A 9 28.13 40.16 6.25
CA LEU A 9 27.94 38.87 5.63
C LEU A 9 26.53 38.36 6.00
N LEU A 10 25.54 38.58 5.12
CA LEU A 10 24.23 37.97 5.23
C LEU A 10 24.36 36.46 4.94
N MET A 11 24.46 35.66 6.00
CA MET A 11 24.23 34.22 5.91
C MET A 11 22.73 34.00 5.64
N LEU A 12 22.38 33.74 4.38
CA LEU A 12 21.11 33.11 4.06
C LEU A 12 21.16 31.69 4.63
N MET A 13 20.59 31.49 5.83
CA MET A 13 20.20 30.15 6.27
C MET A 13 19.08 29.68 5.37
N ALA A 14 19.42 28.90 4.36
CA ALA A 14 18.46 28.05 3.68
C ALA A 14 17.98 27.00 4.70
N THR A 15 16.90 27.30 5.42
CA THR A 15 16.19 26.28 6.16
C THR A 15 15.60 25.33 5.14
N SER A 16 16.31 24.21 4.90
CA SER A 16 15.67 23.05 4.29
C SER A 16 14.55 22.64 5.25
N LEU A 17 13.31 22.99 4.91
CA LEU A 17 12.14 22.40 5.52
C LEU A 17 12.18 20.91 5.17
N ALA A 18 12.84 20.12 6.02
CA ALA A 18 12.67 18.68 6.01
C ALA A 18 11.16 18.48 6.14
N SER A 19 10.55 17.83 5.15
CA SER A 19 9.13 17.46 5.20
C SER A 19 8.91 16.69 6.49
N ALA A 20 8.27 17.33 7.47
CA ALA A 20 8.08 16.73 8.78
C ALA A 20 7.14 15.52 8.61
N GLN A 21 7.61 14.36 9.00
CA GLN A 21 6.79 13.17 9.13
C GLN A 21 5.61 13.49 10.05
N LYS A 22 4.38 13.38 9.54
CA LYS A 22 3.15 13.61 10.31
C LYS A 22 2.48 12.28 10.58
N VAL A 23 2.24 11.95 11.85
CA VAL A 23 1.44 10.79 12.25
C VAL A 23 0.03 11.25 12.61
N ILE A 24 -0.98 10.58 12.07
CA ILE A 24 -2.39 10.89 12.25
C ILE A 24 -3.09 9.65 12.78
N ASN A 25 -3.81 9.82 13.90
CA ASN A 25 -4.75 8.79 14.36
C ASN A 25 -5.92 8.71 13.38
N LEU A 26 -6.14 7.53 12.81
CA LEU A 26 -7.18 7.32 11.79
C LEU A 26 -8.59 7.42 12.37
N TRP A 27 -8.77 7.06 13.64
CA TRP A 27 -10.05 6.98 14.32
C TRP A 27 -10.08 7.83 15.63
N PRO A 28 -10.00 9.17 15.55
CA PRO A 28 -9.93 10.00 16.76
C PRO A 28 -11.17 9.91 17.65
N ASN A 29 -12.32 9.52 17.09
CA ASN A 29 -13.60 9.39 17.80
C ASN A 29 -14.02 7.92 18.04
N GLY A 30 -13.09 6.98 17.90
CA GLY A 30 -13.34 5.54 18.03
C GLY A 30 -13.54 4.82 16.70
N ALA A 31 -12.97 3.64 16.61
CA ALA A 31 -12.99 2.82 15.40
C ALA A 31 -14.30 2.00 15.29
N PRO A 32 -14.78 1.68 14.06
CA PRO A 32 -16.08 1.01 13.86
C PRO A 32 -16.08 -0.45 14.32
N TYR A 33 -14.96 -1.11 14.41
CA TYR A 33 -14.82 -2.49 14.86
C TYR A 33 -13.72 -2.53 15.91
N ASN A 34 -13.98 -3.19 17.04
CA ASN A 34 -12.99 -3.33 18.10
C ASN A 34 -11.93 -4.34 17.65
N SER A 35 -10.66 -3.95 17.73
CA SER A 35 -9.56 -4.90 17.84
C SER A 35 -9.64 -5.60 19.19
N SER A 36 -9.20 -6.86 19.28
CA SER A 36 -9.07 -7.56 20.56
C SER A 36 -8.01 -6.92 21.47
N ASP A 37 -7.16 -6.05 20.93
CA ASP A 37 -6.14 -5.28 21.64
C ASP A 37 -6.50 -3.78 21.60
N ALA A 38 -6.74 -3.20 22.76
CA ALA A 38 -7.08 -1.79 22.92
C ALA A 38 -5.94 -0.82 22.49
N GLU A 39 -4.69 -1.30 22.51
CA GLU A 39 -3.51 -0.53 22.06
C GLU A 39 -3.25 -0.66 20.54
N ASP A 40 -3.93 -1.55 19.86
CA ASP A 40 -3.86 -1.69 18.40
C ASP A 40 -4.65 -0.57 17.71
N LYS A 41 -3.98 0.56 17.49
CA LYS A 41 -4.55 1.78 16.88
C LYS A 41 -4.15 1.91 15.43
N ALA A 42 -5.13 2.21 14.57
CA ALA A 42 -4.86 2.55 13.19
C ALA A 42 -4.30 3.98 13.07
N GLU A 43 -3.17 4.12 12.37
CA GLU A 43 -2.46 5.38 12.19
C GLU A 43 -2.00 5.55 10.74
N LEU A 44 -1.93 6.80 10.29
CA LEU A 44 -1.31 7.16 9.02
C LEU A 44 0.01 7.88 9.29
N THR A 45 1.09 7.38 8.72
CA THR A 45 2.36 8.11 8.63
C THR A 45 2.43 8.78 7.27
N VAL A 46 2.41 10.12 7.24
CA VAL A 46 2.30 10.91 6.01
C VAL A 46 3.66 11.49 5.63
N PHE A 47 4.08 11.24 4.41
CA PHE A 47 5.30 11.77 3.79
C PHE A 47 4.92 12.55 2.53
N LEU A 48 4.96 13.88 2.63
CA LEU A 48 4.67 14.75 1.50
C LEU A 48 5.95 15.06 0.72
N PRO A 49 5.90 15.10 -0.61
CA PRO A 49 7.03 15.57 -1.41
C PRO A 49 7.24 17.07 -1.25
N ASP A 50 8.39 17.58 -1.70
CA ASP A 50 8.60 19.01 -1.86
C ASP A 50 7.44 19.62 -2.67
N GLN A 51 6.81 20.65 -2.15
CA GLN A 51 5.66 21.31 -2.77
C GLN A 51 5.92 21.77 -4.22
N LYS A 52 7.17 22.15 -4.52
CA LYS A 52 7.57 22.55 -5.88
C LYS A 52 7.65 21.38 -6.87
N LYS A 53 7.76 20.16 -6.36
CA LYS A 53 7.84 18.92 -7.15
C LYS A 53 6.56 18.10 -7.11
N ALA A 54 5.62 18.45 -6.22
CA ALA A 54 4.39 17.71 -6.02
C ALA A 54 3.59 17.60 -7.32
N THR A 55 3.30 16.37 -7.73
CA THR A 55 2.47 16.07 -8.92
C THR A 55 0.98 16.10 -8.62
N GLY A 56 0.62 16.08 -7.35
CA GLY A 56 -0.74 15.86 -6.87
C GLY A 56 -1.08 14.37 -6.67
N ARG A 57 -0.26 13.44 -7.16
CA ARG A 57 -0.47 12.00 -6.95
C ARG A 57 -0.14 11.60 -5.51
N ALA A 58 -0.93 10.66 -4.97
CA ALA A 58 -0.69 10.06 -3.66
C ALA A 58 -0.87 8.55 -3.70
N ILE A 59 -0.24 7.84 -2.75
CA ILE A 59 -0.39 6.41 -2.61
C ILE A 59 -0.50 6.02 -1.13
N VAL A 60 -1.53 5.25 -0.78
CA VAL A 60 -1.70 4.64 0.54
C VAL A 60 -0.99 3.29 0.52
N CYS A 61 -0.07 3.08 1.45
CA CYS A 61 0.75 1.88 1.54
C CYS A 61 0.29 0.98 2.69
N CYS A 62 0.00 -0.28 2.38
CA CYS A 62 -0.40 -1.32 3.31
C CYS A 62 0.76 -2.32 3.47
N PRO A 63 1.57 -2.26 4.54
CA PRO A 63 2.65 -3.21 4.78
C PRO A 63 2.15 -4.64 4.96
N GLY A 64 2.98 -5.62 4.64
CA GLY A 64 2.70 -7.03 4.90
C GLY A 64 2.96 -7.44 6.35
N GLY A 65 2.87 -8.73 6.62
CA GLY A 65 3.07 -9.33 7.95
C GLY A 65 2.01 -10.34 8.33
N ALA A 66 1.42 -11.01 7.33
CA ALA A 66 0.48 -12.11 7.50
C ALA A 66 -0.77 -11.78 8.35
N TYR A 67 -1.16 -10.49 8.44
CA TYR A 67 -2.20 -10.01 9.35
C TYR A 67 -1.95 -10.33 10.84
N SER A 68 -0.70 -10.53 11.22
CA SER A 68 -0.28 -10.77 12.62
C SER A 68 0.66 -9.69 13.15
N HIS A 69 1.31 -8.97 12.28
CA HIS A 69 2.18 -7.83 12.54
C HIS A 69 2.30 -6.98 11.27
N LEU A 70 3.08 -5.90 11.32
CA LEU A 70 3.33 -5.03 10.17
C LEU A 70 4.83 -4.84 9.93
N ALA A 71 5.26 -5.09 8.70
CA ALA A 71 6.62 -4.82 8.22
C ALA A 71 6.80 -3.33 7.88
N MET A 72 6.56 -2.45 8.86
CA MET A 72 6.42 -1.00 8.69
C MET A 72 7.60 -0.30 8.04
N GLN A 73 8.81 -0.85 8.16
CA GLN A 73 10.00 -0.23 7.61
C GLN A 73 10.14 -0.52 6.10
N HIS A 74 10.61 -1.70 5.74
CA HIS A 74 10.96 -2.05 4.35
C HIS A 74 9.75 -2.24 3.42
N GLU A 75 8.56 -2.48 3.96
CA GLU A 75 7.29 -2.52 3.21
C GLU A 75 6.40 -1.29 3.48
N GLY A 76 6.98 -0.25 4.06
CA GLY A 76 6.29 0.98 4.40
C GLY A 76 7.16 2.22 4.26
N THR A 77 7.79 2.65 5.36
CA THR A 77 8.45 3.95 5.45
C THR A 77 9.68 4.12 4.54
N ASP A 78 10.41 3.05 4.24
CA ASP A 78 11.60 3.13 3.38
C ASP A 78 11.26 3.55 1.94
N TRP A 79 10.01 3.37 1.51
CA TRP A 79 9.53 3.81 0.20
C TRP A 79 9.40 5.33 0.05
N GLN A 80 9.55 6.10 1.14
CA GLN A 80 9.44 7.56 1.13
C GLN A 80 10.33 8.19 0.05
N TRP A 81 11.60 7.82 0.00
CA TRP A 81 12.55 8.39 -0.93
C TRP A 81 12.16 8.19 -2.38
N PHE A 82 11.71 6.99 -2.72
CA PHE A 82 11.28 6.66 -4.07
C PHE A 82 10.10 7.52 -4.50
N PHE A 83 9.02 7.59 -3.72
CA PHE A 83 7.82 8.32 -4.09
C PHE A 83 8.01 9.84 -4.00
N ASN A 84 8.58 10.36 -2.92
CA ASN A 84 8.74 11.79 -2.76
C ASN A 84 9.69 12.42 -3.79
N ASN A 85 10.72 11.69 -4.24
CA ASN A 85 11.59 12.15 -5.33
C ASN A 85 10.88 12.26 -6.68
N GLN A 86 9.77 11.56 -6.86
CA GLN A 86 8.90 11.63 -8.03
C GLN A 86 7.73 12.60 -7.84
N GLY A 87 7.69 13.34 -6.74
CA GLY A 87 6.61 14.28 -6.43
C GLY A 87 5.30 13.61 -5.99
N ILE A 88 5.35 12.34 -5.59
CA ILE A 88 4.20 11.53 -5.14
C ILE A 88 4.18 11.51 -3.60
N ALA A 89 3.03 11.80 -3.00
CA ALA A 89 2.84 11.66 -1.57
C ALA A 89 2.73 10.17 -1.18
N LEU A 90 3.49 9.74 -0.16
CA LEU A 90 3.38 8.41 0.43
C LEU A 90 2.65 8.49 1.77
N ILE A 91 1.64 7.67 1.96
CA ILE A 91 0.88 7.57 3.20
C ILE A 91 0.93 6.11 3.67
N VAL A 92 1.72 5.81 4.71
CA VAL A 92 1.86 4.45 5.24
C VAL A 92 0.78 4.21 6.29
N LEU A 93 -0.03 3.20 6.05
CA LEU A 93 -1.11 2.79 6.94
C LEU A 93 -0.62 1.72 7.92
N LYS A 94 -0.60 2.04 9.20
CA LYS A 94 -0.57 1.07 10.28
C LYS A 94 -2.01 0.61 10.52
N TYR A 95 -2.44 -0.43 9.84
CA TYR A 95 -3.78 -0.99 10.02
C TYR A 95 -3.82 -1.94 11.21
N ARG A 96 -4.99 -2.04 11.87
CA ARG A 96 -5.21 -2.92 13.02
C ARG A 96 -5.27 -4.38 12.59
N MET A 97 -4.80 -5.26 13.47
CA MET A 97 -4.83 -6.70 13.21
C MET A 97 -6.26 -7.24 13.28
N PRO A 98 -6.64 -8.12 12.32
CA PRO A 98 -8.01 -8.64 12.24
C PRO A 98 -8.38 -9.60 13.35
N HIS A 99 -7.44 -10.43 13.83
CA HIS A 99 -7.74 -11.51 14.79
C HIS A 99 -8.98 -12.33 14.41
N GLY A 100 -9.16 -12.61 13.11
CA GLY A 100 -10.32 -13.29 12.55
C GLY A 100 -11.51 -12.40 12.18
N ASN A 101 -11.42 -11.11 12.46
CA ASN A 101 -12.44 -10.13 12.02
C ASN A 101 -11.90 -9.30 10.85
N PHE A 102 -12.08 -9.79 9.65
CA PHE A 102 -11.65 -9.16 8.41
C PHE A 102 -12.14 -7.71 8.21
N LYS A 103 -13.24 -7.33 8.86
CA LYS A 103 -13.79 -5.97 8.76
C LYS A 103 -12.88 -4.92 9.38
N VAL A 104 -12.03 -5.30 10.34
CA VAL A 104 -11.11 -4.39 11.03
C VAL A 104 -10.12 -3.77 10.03
N PRO A 105 -9.22 -4.53 9.38
CA PRO A 105 -8.24 -3.94 8.45
C PRO A 105 -8.90 -3.34 7.20
N ILE A 106 -10.02 -3.89 6.71
CA ILE A 106 -10.76 -3.32 5.57
C ILE A 106 -11.27 -1.92 5.93
N SER A 107 -11.92 -1.75 7.11
CA SER A 107 -12.39 -0.43 7.52
C SER A 107 -11.27 0.59 7.67
N ASP A 108 -10.10 0.15 8.16
CA ASP A 108 -8.94 1.02 8.29
C ASP A 108 -8.40 1.46 6.92
N ALA A 109 -8.29 0.54 5.97
CA ALA A 109 -7.81 0.87 4.63
C ALA A 109 -8.80 1.74 3.84
N GLU A 110 -10.11 1.50 3.96
CA GLU A 110 -11.13 2.37 3.37
C GLU A 110 -11.11 3.78 3.96
N GLU A 111 -10.98 3.88 5.29
CA GLU A 111 -10.90 5.18 5.96
C GLU A 111 -9.59 5.92 5.63
N ALA A 112 -8.48 5.21 5.48
CA ALA A 112 -7.22 5.78 5.01
C ALA A 112 -7.39 6.45 3.64
N MET A 113 -8.00 5.77 2.67
CA MET A 113 -8.30 6.32 1.34
C MET A 113 -9.16 7.58 1.42
N LYS A 114 -10.24 7.55 2.22
CA LYS A 114 -11.13 8.70 2.44
C LYS A 114 -10.39 9.85 3.12
N THR A 115 -9.54 9.54 4.12
CA THR A 115 -8.76 10.55 4.86
C THR A 115 -7.79 11.28 3.95
N VAL A 116 -7.08 10.58 3.06
CA VAL A 116 -6.21 11.21 2.06
C VAL A 116 -7.00 12.18 1.18
N ARG A 117 -8.17 11.79 0.70
CA ARG A 117 -9.03 12.65 -0.13
C ARG A 117 -9.59 13.86 0.63
N ARG A 118 -9.97 13.69 1.90
CA ARG A 118 -10.40 14.83 2.75
C ARG A 118 -9.30 15.86 2.99
N HIS A 119 -8.04 15.40 3.08
CA HIS A 119 -6.89 16.28 3.27
C HIS A 119 -6.24 16.73 1.93
N ALA A 120 -6.85 16.42 0.78
CA ALA A 120 -6.27 16.65 -0.54
C ALA A 120 -5.80 18.10 -0.73
N LYS A 121 -6.61 19.08 -0.33
CA LYS A 121 -6.25 20.51 -0.42
C LYS A 121 -5.06 20.88 0.49
N GLU A 122 -5.05 20.39 1.73
CA GLU A 122 -3.99 20.66 2.71
C GLU A 122 -2.66 20.05 2.27
N TRP A 123 -2.71 18.84 1.67
CA TRP A 123 -1.52 18.08 1.27
C TRP A 123 -1.10 18.28 -0.17
N ASN A 124 -1.76 19.18 -0.91
CA ASN A 124 -1.54 19.40 -2.33
C ASN A 124 -1.68 18.12 -3.16
N ILE A 125 -2.74 17.36 -2.90
CA ILE A 125 -3.08 16.09 -3.57
C ILE A 125 -4.28 16.31 -4.49
N ASN A 126 -4.26 15.67 -5.67
CA ASN A 126 -5.44 15.52 -6.52
C ASN A 126 -6.30 14.36 -5.98
N PRO A 127 -7.53 14.61 -5.49
CA PRO A 127 -8.38 13.56 -4.94
C PRO A 127 -8.83 12.49 -5.96
N LYS A 128 -8.54 12.70 -7.25
CA LYS A 128 -8.81 11.74 -8.33
C LYS A 128 -7.54 10.99 -8.81
N ASP A 129 -6.45 11.10 -8.06
CA ASP A 129 -5.18 10.41 -8.36
C ASP A 129 -4.56 9.86 -7.07
N VAL A 130 -5.34 9.04 -6.36
CA VAL A 130 -4.95 8.40 -5.09
C VAL A 130 -4.95 6.89 -5.27
N GLY A 131 -3.76 6.31 -5.29
CA GLY A 131 -3.56 4.86 -5.40
C GLY A 131 -3.48 4.15 -4.05
N ILE A 132 -3.44 2.82 -4.14
CA ILE A 132 -3.15 1.94 -3.01
C ILE A 132 -1.99 1.01 -3.36
N MET A 133 -1.11 0.76 -2.41
CA MET A 133 0.02 -0.16 -2.55
C MET A 133 -0.02 -1.17 -1.40
N GLY A 134 0.39 -2.41 -1.68
CA GLY A 134 0.48 -3.40 -0.61
C GLY A 134 1.44 -4.53 -0.90
N PHE A 135 1.92 -5.14 0.18
CA PHE A 135 2.92 -6.20 0.20
C PHE A 135 2.34 -7.43 0.89
N SER A 136 2.53 -8.63 0.32
CA SER A 136 2.10 -9.88 0.98
C SER A 136 0.64 -9.83 1.46
N ALA A 137 0.36 -9.97 2.73
CA ALA A 137 -0.96 -9.78 3.33
C ALA A 137 -1.51 -8.35 3.14
N GLY A 138 -0.65 -7.31 3.18
CA GLY A 138 -1.03 -5.95 2.82
C GLY A 138 -1.36 -5.80 1.34
N GLY A 139 -0.77 -6.63 0.46
CA GLY A 139 -1.15 -6.77 -0.94
C GLY A 139 -2.55 -7.35 -1.11
N HIS A 140 -2.92 -8.32 -0.26
CA HIS A 140 -4.29 -8.82 -0.18
C HIS A 140 -5.26 -7.71 0.25
N LEU A 141 -4.92 -6.95 1.30
CA LEU A 141 -5.73 -5.82 1.74
C LEU A 141 -5.90 -4.78 0.62
N ALA A 142 -4.81 -4.40 -0.04
CA ALA A 142 -4.83 -3.42 -1.13
C ALA A 142 -5.69 -3.90 -2.31
N SER A 143 -5.54 -5.15 -2.75
CA SER A 143 -6.35 -5.71 -3.84
C SER A 143 -7.82 -5.90 -3.45
N THR A 144 -8.11 -6.19 -2.17
CA THR A 144 -9.47 -6.23 -1.64
C THR A 144 -10.12 -4.84 -1.73
N ILE A 145 -9.43 -3.79 -1.29
CA ILE A 145 -9.94 -2.41 -1.41
C ILE A 145 -10.15 -2.04 -2.89
N ALA A 146 -9.23 -2.43 -3.78
CA ALA A 146 -9.32 -2.16 -5.21
C ALA A 146 -10.52 -2.84 -5.90
N THR A 147 -10.92 -4.02 -5.43
CA THR A 147 -12.00 -4.81 -6.06
C THR A 147 -13.37 -4.60 -5.40
N HIS A 148 -13.43 -4.28 -4.10
CA HIS A 148 -14.70 -4.22 -3.34
C HIS A 148 -15.16 -2.79 -3.05
N SER A 149 -14.22 -1.86 -2.79
CA SER A 149 -14.59 -0.52 -2.32
C SER A 149 -15.18 0.35 -3.44
N LYS A 150 -16.01 1.31 -3.03
CA LYS A 150 -16.73 2.25 -3.92
C LYS A 150 -16.54 3.68 -3.46
N GLY A 151 -16.86 4.63 -4.33
CA GLY A 151 -16.81 6.06 -4.00
C GLY A 151 -15.41 6.50 -3.56
N GLU A 152 -15.34 7.27 -2.48
CA GLU A 152 -14.08 7.84 -1.96
C GLU A 152 -13.10 6.79 -1.39
N ALA A 153 -13.55 5.59 -1.04
CA ALA A 153 -12.68 4.51 -0.59
C ALA A 153 -11.98 3.78 -1.75
N LYS A 154 -12.52 3.88 -2.99
CA LYS A 154 -11.96 3.19 -4.15
C LYS A 154 -10.65 3.86 -4.61
N PRO A 155 -9.56 3.11 -4.79
CA PRO A 155 -8.32 3.65 -5.35
C PRO A 155 -8.45 3.93 -6.85
N ASP A 156 -7.61 4.85 -7.36
CA ASP A 156 -7.53 5.17 -8.78
C ASP A 156 -6.52 4.26 -9.52
N PHE A 157 -5.55 3.70 -8.80
CA PHE A 157 -4.59 2.69 -9.26
C PHE A 157 -4.11 1.82 -8.09
N GLN A 158 -3.48 0.68 -8.39
CA GLN A 158 -2.94 -0.23 -7.38
C GLN A 158 -1.54 -0.73 -7.73
N VAL A 159 -0.70 -0.93 -6.70
CA VAL A 159 0.67 -1.48 -6.79
C VAL A 159 0.79 -2.65 -5.82
N LEU A 160 1.10 -3.83 -6.31
CA LEU A 160 1.06 -5.07 -5.54
C LEU A 160 2.41 -5.78 -5.63
N PHE A 161 3.07 -5.94 -4.48
CA PHE A 161 4.34 -6.64 -4.36
C PHE A 161 4.16 -7.98 -3.66
N HIS A 162 4.59 -9.08 -4.32
CA HIS A 162 4.44 -10.46 -3.82
C HIS A 162 3.12 -10.68 -3.04
N PRO A 163 1.97 -10.24 -3.61
CA PRO A 163 0.73 -10.15 -2.88
C PRO A 163 0.13 -11.52 -2.60
N VAL A 164 -0.45 -11.72 -1.43
CA VAL A 164 -1.52 -12.68 -1.27
C VAL A 164 -2.72 -12.16 -2.04
N ILE A 165 -3.36 -12.99 -2.84
CA ILE A 165 -4.52 -12.64 -3.68
C ILE A 165 -5.68 -13.59 -3.41
N THR A 166 -5.44 -14.90 -3.61
CA THR A 166 -6.47 -15.88 -3.31
C THR A 166 -6.52 -16.20 -1.83
N MET A 167 -7.73 -16.42 -1.33
CA MET A 167 -7.97 -16.96 0.01
C MET A 167 -8.38 -18.44 -0.03
N VAL A 168 -8.38 -19.06 -1.22
CA VAL A 168 -8.73 -20.49 -1.35
C VAL A 168 -7.68 -21.35 -0.68
N SER A 169 -8.12 -22.18 0.26
CA SER A 169 -7.26 -23.12 1.00
C SER A 169 -6.44 -24.00 0.03
N GLY A 170 -5.16 -24.16 0.35
CA GLY A 170 -4.19 -24.90 -0.48
C GLY A 170 -3.47 -24.03 -1.54
N PHE A 171 -3.96 -22.85 -1.87
CA PHE A 171 -3.35 -21.91 -2.80
C PHE A 171 -2.98 -20.58 -2.15
N THR A 172 -3.57 -20.28 -1.00
CA THR A 172 -3.31 -19.07 -0.21
C THR A 172 -2.11 -19.24 0.73
N HIS A 173 -1.58 -18.12 1.22
CA HIS A 173 -0.72 -18.12 2.40
C HIS A 173 -1.56 -18.39 3.66
N LYS A 174 -1.38 -19.56 4.25
CA LYS A 174 -2.22 -20.06 5.36
C LYS A 174 -2.29 -19.10 6.56
N GLY A 175 -1.17 -18.49 6.94
CA GLY A 175 -1.13 -17.53 8.04
C GLY A 175 -2.02 -16.31 7.79
N SER A 176 -1.96 -15.75 6.58
CA SER A 176 -2.82 -14.61 6.18
C SER A 176 -4.30 -14.99 6.16
N HIS A 177 -4.64 -16.18 5.63
CA HIS A 177 -6.00 -16.69 5.61
C HIS A 177 -6.58 -16.83 7.02
N ASP A 178 -5.88 -17.56 7.91
CA ASP A 178 -6.37 -17.87 9.25
C ASP A 178 -6.52 -16.59 10.11
N ASN A 179 -5.57 -15.66 10.00
CA ASN A 179 -5.61 -14.41 10.76
C ASN A 179 -6.71 -13.46 10.25
N PHE A 180 -6.94 -13.42 8.94
CA PHE A 180 -7.95 -12.57 8.33
C PHE A 180 -9.37 -13.07 8.57
N MET A 181 -9.63 -14.36 8.34
CA MET A 181 -10.97 -14.93 8.37
C MET A 181 -11.35 -15.51 9.73
N GLY A 182 -10.38 -15.88 10.59
CA GLY A 182 -10.60 -16.67 11.79
C GLY A 182 -10.61 -18.17 11.51
N LYS A 183 -10.51 -18.96 12.57
CA LYS A 183 -10.38 -20.43 12.49
C LYS A 183 -11.67 -21.17 12.80
N GLU A 184 -12.68 -20.50 13.36
CA GLU A 184 -13.92 -21.11 13.87
C GLU A 184 -15.08 -21.03 12.87
N LEU A 185 -14.76 -21.10 11.56
CA LEU A 185 -15.77 -21.06 10.51
C LEU A 185 -16.29 -22.48 10.19
N THR A 186 -17.56 -22.59 9.94
CA THR A 186 -18.10 -23.79 9.29
C THR A 186 -17.56 -23.89 7.86
N LYS A 187 -17.46 -25.10 7.31
CA LYS A 187 -16.98 -25.31 5.92
C LYS A 187 -17.74 -24.45 4.89
N LYS A 188 -19.04 -24.24 5.08
CA LYS A 188 -19.86 -23.40 4.21
C LYS A 188 -19.49 -21.92 4.32
N GLN A 189 -19.29 -21.42 5.54
CA GLN A 189 -18.85 -20.04 5.78
C GLN A 189 -17.44 -19.80 5.23
N GLN A 190 -16.51 -20.71 5.51
CA GLN A 190 -15.15 -20.66 5.00
C GLN A 190 -15.15 -20.57 3.48
N LYS A 191 -15.79 -21.49 2.77
CA LYS A 191 -15.85 -21.49 1.30
C LYS A 191 -16.45 -20.19 0.75
N LYS A 192 -17.50 -19.65 1.37
CA LYS A 192 -18.10 -18.38 0.97
C LYS A 192 -17.09 -17.23 1.12
N MET A 193 -16.43 -17.15 2.27
CA MET A 193 -15.45 -16.08 2.53
C MET A 193 -14.20 -16.22 1.66
N GLU A 194 -13.71 -17.43 1.45
CA GLU A 194 -12.60 -17.70 0.52
C GLU A 194 -12.92 -17.18 -0.89
N GLN A 195 -14.14 -17.40 -1.38
CA GLN A 195 -14.57 -16.87 -2.68
C GLN A 195 -14.74 -15.35 -2.67
N GLU A 196 -15.36 -14.80 -1.63
CA GLU A 196 -15.65 -13.37 -1.52
C GLU A 196 -14.36 -12.55 -1.40
N TYR A 197 -13.36 -13.04 -0.64
CA TYR A 197 -12.10 -12.33 -0.39
C TYR A 197 -10.91 -12.85 -1.19
N SER A 198 -11.11 -13.68 -2.20
CA SER A 198 -10.13 -13.94 -3.25
C SER A 198 -10.22 -12.85 -4.30
N SER A 199 -9.27 -11.90 -4.28
CA SER A 199 -9.34 -10.70 -5.12
C SER A 199 -9.32 -11.01 -6.62
N ASP A 200 -8.69 -12.11 -7.04
CA ASP A 200 -8.74 -12.60 -8.42
C ASP A 200 -10.17 -12.93 -8.87
N MET A 201 -11.01 -13.47 -7.98
CA MET A 201 -12.43 -13.77 -8.26
C MET A 201 -13.34 -12.54 -8.27
N GLN A 202 -12.82 -11.38 -7.87
CA GLN A 202 -13.59 -10.13 -7.72
C GLN A 202 -13.21 -9.04 -8.73
N VAL A 203 -12.26 -9.35 -9.62
CA VAL A 203 -11.87 -8.42 -10.70
C VAL A 203 -13.07 -8.16 -11.61
N SER A 204 -13.24 -6.92 -11.97
CA SER A 204 -14.27 -6.44 -12.90
C SER A 204 -13.73 -5.30 -13.74
N ARG A 205 -14.45 -4.85 -14.77
CA ARG A 205 -14.07 -3.66 -15.56
C ARG A 205 -13.94 -2.38 -14.73
N ALA A 206 -14.49 -2.38 -13.52
CA ALA A 206 -14.36 -1.25 -12.59
C ALA A 206 -13.11 -1.34 -11.71
N THR A 207 -12.37 -2.45 -11.71
CA THR A 207 -11.12 -2.59 -10.97
C THR A 207 -10.07 -1.63 -11.53
N PRO A 208 -9.34 -0.88 -10.70
CA PRO A 208 -8.34 0.07 -11.16
C PRO A 208 -7.11 -0.65 -11.74
N ARG A 209 -6.38 0.06 -12.63
CA ARG A 209 -5.14 -0.44 -13.22
C ARG A 209 -4.16 -0.94 -12.17
N ALA A 210 -3.35 -1.96 -12.50
CA ALA A 210 -2.49 -2.64 -11.56
C ALA A 210 -1.03 -2.72 -12.03
N PHE A 211 -0.08 -2.53 -11.10
CA PHE A 211 1.30 -2.96 -11.20
C PHE A 211 1.49 -4.14 -10.24
N ILE A 212 2.06 -5.24 -10.70
CA ILE A 212 2.25 -6.48 -9.93
C ILE A 212 3.70 -6.93 -10.09
N ALA A 213 4.39 -7.15 -8.98
CA ALA A 213 5.77 -7.64 -8.99
C ALA A 213 5.95 -8.82 -8.04
N LEU A 214 6.58 -9.88 -8.52
CA LEU A 214 6.71 -11.19 -7.87
C LEU A 214 8.15 -11.70 -7.99
N SER A 215 8.51 -12.67 -7.14
CA SER A 215 9.69 -13.56 -7.37
C SER A 215 9.22 -14.96 -7.71
N ASP A 216 9.84 -15.60 -8.69
CA ASP A 216 9.48 -16.97 -9.14
C ASP A 216 9.78 -18.02 -8.07
N ASP A 217 10.81 -17.76 -7.25
CA ASP A 217 11.27 -18.62 -6.15
C ASP A 217 10.57 -18.34 -4.80
N ASP A 218 9.47 -17.57 -4.78
CA ASP A 218 8.72 -17.26 -3.55
C ASP A 218 8.08 -18.50 -2.95
N GLN A 219 8.57 -18.94 -1.78
CA GLN A 219 8.06 -20.09 -1.02
C GLN A 219 7.02 -19.68 0.03
N GLY A 220 6.86 -18.39 0.30
CA GLY A 220 5.88 -17.87 1.26
C GLY A 220 4.51 -17.66 0.65
N VAL A 221 4.47 -17.01 -0.51
CA VAL A 221 3.25 -16.76 -1.29
C VAL A 221 3.50 -17.22 -2.72
N MET A 222 2.82 -18.28 -3.14
CA MET A 222 3.00 -18.83 -4.49
C MET A 222 2.82 -17.74 -5.56
N PRO A 223 3.73 -17.62 -6.53
CA PRO A 223 3.67 -16.64 -7.61
C PRO A 223 2.35 -16.67 -8.39
N SER A 224 1.67 -17.81 -8.42
CA SER A 224 0.34 -17.97 -9.02
C SER A 224 -0.71 -16.97 -8.46
N ASN A 225 -0.55 -16.47 -7.24
CA ASN A 225 -1.43 -15.43 -6.69
C ASN A 225 -1.45 -14.20 -7.60
N GLY A 226 -0.31 -13.57 -7.84
CA GLY A 226 -0.25 -12.39 -8.68
C GLY A 226 -0.45 -12.69 -10.17
N VAL A 227 0.01 -13.85 -10.66
CA VAL A 227 -0.21 -14.28 -12.07
C VAL A 227 -1.70 -14.42 -12.36
N ASN A 228 -2.47 -15.09 -11.49
CA ASN A 228 -3.91 -15.26 -11.69
C ASN A 228 -4.63 -13.90 -11.62
N TYR A 229 -4.23 -13.01 -10.71
CA TYR A 229 -4.81 -11.67 -10.65
C TYR A 229 -4.57 -10.87 -11.93
N TYR A 230 -3.36 -10.94 -12.49
CA TYR A 230 -3.04 -10.34 -13.79
C TYR A 230 -3.91 -10.91 -14.91
N LEU A 231 -4.10 -12.23 -14.95
CA LEU A 231 -4.94 -12.88 -15.98
C LEU A 231 -6.40 -12.44 -15.85
N GLU A 232 -6.92 -12.28 -14.64
CA GLU A 232 -8.27 -11.76 -14.46
C GLU A 232 -8.37 -10.27 -14.83
N CYS A 233 -7.34 -9.45 -14.52
CA CYS A 233 -7.28 -8.08 -15.03
C CYS A 233 -7.35 -8.05 -16.57
N TYR A 234 -6.58 -8.89 -17.24
CA TYR A 234 -6.60 -9.00 -18.70
C TYR A 234 -7.98 -9.41 -19.25
N ARG A 235 -8.63 -10.42 -18.64
CA ARG A 235 -9.96 -10.89 -19.04
C ARG A 235 -11.05 -9.83 -18.89
N HIS A 236 -10.87 -8.87 -18.00
CA HIS A 236 -11.82 -7.81 -17.70
C HIS A 236 -11.44 -6.44 -18.32
N ASP A 237 -10.49 -6.41 -19.25
CA ASP A 237 -10.01 -5.18 -19.91
C ASP A 237 -9.43 -4.14 -18.90
N VAL A 238 -8.86 -4.61 -17.78
CA VAL A 238 -8.18 -3.77 -16.79
C VAL A 238 -6.70 -3.67 -17.17
N PRO A 239 -6.15 -2.46 -17.42
CA PRO A 239 -4.73 -2.31 -17.71
C PRO A 239 -3.88 -2.79 -16.54
N ALA A 240 -2.96 -3.74 -16.80
CA ALA A 240 -2.08 -4.28 -15.78
C ALA A 240 -0.68 -4.56 -16.33
N ALA A 241 0.34 -4.40 -15.48
CA ALA A 241 1.72 -4.83 -15.74
C ALA A 241 2.08 -5.91 -14.72
N LEU A 242 2.72 -6.98 -15.19
CA LEU A 242 3.21 -8.08 -14.37
C LEU A 242 4.72 -8.26 -14.58
N HIS A 243 5.47 -8.22 -13.49
CA HIS A 243 6.91 -8.48 -13.44
C HIS A 243 7.18 -9.67 -12.54
N VAL A 244 7.83 -10.69 -13.10
CA VAL A 244 8.22 -11.89 -12.35
C VAL A 244 9.74 -11.99 -12.39
N TYR A 245 10.38 -11.77 -11.26
CA TYR A 245 11.85 -11.84 -11.13
C TYR A 245 12.27 -13.28 -10.84
N PRO A 246 13.37 -13.75 -11.43
CA PRO A 246 13.81 -15.15 -11.28
C PRO A 246 14.05 -15.57 -9.84
N THR A 247 14.55 -14.65 -8.99
CA THR A 247 14.88 -14.91 -7.59
C THR A 247 14.54 -13.70 -6.71
N GLY A 248 14.52 -13.90 -5.41
CA GLY A 248 14.27 -12.86 -4.41
C GLY A 248 13.49 -13.37 -3.21
N GLY A 249 12.81 -14.50 -3.36
CA GLY A 249 11.97 -15.08 -2.33
C GLY A 249 10.80 -14.16 -1.96
N HIS A 250 10.40 -14.16 -0.71
CA HIS A 250 9.28 -13.39 -0.18
C HIS A 250 9.73 -12.22 0.70
N GLY A 251 8.98 -11.12 0.70
CA GLY A 251 9.14 -10.04 1.69
C GLY A 251 10.33 -9.12 1.45
N TRP A 252 10.76 -8.95 0.20
CA TRP A 252 11.89 -8.07 -0.11
C TRP A 252 11.58 -6.59 0.05
N GLY A 253 10.36 -6.13 -0.22
CA GLY A 253 9.97 -4.72 -0.05
C GLY A 253 10.96 -3.75 -0.70
N TYR A 254 11.41 -2.73 0.04
CA TYR A 254 12.39 -1.72 -0.41
C TYR A 254 13.85 -2.14 -0.15
N ARG A 255 14.14 -3.38 0.19
CA ARG A 255 15.49 -3.78 0.56
C ARG A 255 16.45 -3.74 -0.63
N GLU A 256 17.57 -3.03 -0.48
CA GLU A 256 18.64 -3.00 -1.48
C GLU A 256 19.30 -4.38 -1.70
N SER A 257 19.12 -5.31 -0.76
CA SER A 257 19.56 -6.70 -0.91
C SER A 257 18.72 -7.52 -1.89
N PHE A 258 17.56 -7.01 -2.33
CA PHE A 258 16.80 -7.65 -3.41
C PHE A 258 17.59 -7.54 -4.72
N PRO A 259 17.91 -8.68 -5.40
CA PRO A 259 18.80 -8.66 -6.57
C PRO A 259 18.33 -7.75 -7.71
N TYR A 260 17.03 -7.51 -7.82
CA TYR A 260 16.40 -6.70 -8.86
C TYR A 260 15.83 -5.39 -8.33
N HIS A 261 16.39 -4.88 -7.22
CA HIS A 261 15.90 -3.66 -6.57
C HIS A 261 15.82 -2.46 -7.54
N MET A 262 16.90 -2.19 -8.28
CA MET A 262 16.94 -1.05 -9.19
C MET A 262 16.03 -1.24 -10.40
N GLU A 263 15.99 -2.42 -10.98
CA GLU A 263 15.11 -2.77 -12.11
C GLU A 263 13.65 -2.58 -11.70
N MET A 264 13.26 -3.11 -10.56
CA MET A 264 11.91 -2.97 -10.01
C MET A 264 11.51 -1.50 -9.82
N LEU A 265 12.39 -0.68 -9.27
CA LEU A 265 12.14 0.76 -9.09
C LEU A 265 11.98 1.49 -10.44
N LEU A 266 12.81 1.15 -11.44
CA LEU A 266 12.73 1.74 -12.78
C LEU A 266 11.44 1.33 -13.50
N GLU A 267 11.03 0.07 -13.41
CA GLU A 267 9.79 -0.46 -13.99
C GLU A 267 8.56 0.18 -13.33
N LEU A 268 8.54 0.28 -12.00
CA LEU A 268 7.46 0.97 -11.29
C LEU A 268 7.38 2.45 -11.68
N LYS A 269 8.54 3.14 -11.74
CA LYS A 269 8.60 4.54 -12.20
C LYS A 269 8.07 4.71 -13.61
N ALA A 270 8.48 3.83 -14.53
CA ALA A 270 8.02 3.86 -15.92
C ALA A 270 6.52 3.62 -16.00
N TRP A 271 5.99 2.65 -15.24
CA TRP A 271 4.56 2.38 -15.19
C TRP A 271 3.76 3.57 -14.62
N LEU A 272 4.20 4.17 -13.52
CA LEU A 272 3.55 5.36 -12.93
C LEU A 272 3.52 6.55 -13.89
N ALA A 273 4.40 6.62 -14.87
CA ALA A 273 4.44 7.67 -15.88
C ALA A 273 3.49 7.42 -17.08
N THR A 274 2.78 6.29 -17.13
CA THR A 274 1.87 5.96 -18.25
C THR A 274 0.49 6.58 -18.13
N PHE A 275 0.17 7.24 -17.03
CA PHE A 275 -1.15 7.83 -16.82
C PHE A 275 -1.10 9.06 -15.92
#